data_0e800699e6f958cd64bca87241d2002f
#
_entry.id   0e800699e6f958cd64bca87241d2002f
#
_cell.length_a   1.000
_cell.length_b   1.000
_cell.length_c   1.000
_cell.angle_alpha   90.00
_cell.angle_beta   90.00
_cell.angle_gamma   90.00
#
_symmetry.space_group_name_H-M   'P 1'
#
loop_
_entity.id
_entity.type
_entity.pdbx_description
1 polymer ?
#
loop_
_entity_poly.entity_id
_entity_poly.type
_entity_poly.pdbx_seq_one_letter_code
_entity_poly.pdbx_strand_id
1 'polypeptide(L)'
;SNRSRRAQAAALAEETGLPLVVERNAKFELQLCFEYDSVKLVDNVLGTEIHVDFVEGALAHRQQFGGGRGQAIAKAVGLKHGHTPSVLDATAGLARDAYVLASLGCQVTLVEQSPILFTLVEDGIRRGFANPDSAGTLANFMNLVNGDAILFMEHMDRETRPDVIYIDPMYPERKKSALVKKDMQILQKLIGKQQNTERLLKTSVDVAGNRVVVKRPIHADTITNLEPDTSVSSKKTRYDIYLTHNRANAA
;
A
#
# COMPACT_ATOMS: atom_id res chain seq x y z
N SER A 1 13.32 -14.90 -18.34
CA SER A 1 13.38 -14.97 -19.81
C SER A 1 12.19 -14.22 -20.42
N ASN A 2 12.31 -13.68 -21.63
CA ASN A 2 11.20 -13.04 -22.36
C ASN A 2 9.95 -13.93 -22.47
N ARG A 3 10.12 -15.23 -22.54
CA ARG A 3 9.01 -16.20 -22.59
C ARG A 3 8.20 -16.19 -21.26
N SER A 4 8.86 -16.10 -20.13
CA SER A 4 8.21 -16.00 -18.81
C SER A 4 7.42 -14.69 -18.66
N ARG A 5 7.96 -13.57 -19.12
CA ARG A 5 7.28 -12.27 -19.08
C ARG A 5 6.04 -12.22 -19.97
N ARG A 6 6.12 -12.82 -21.16
CA ARG A 6 4.95 -12.95 -22.04
C ARG A 6 3.85 -13.83 -21.43
N ALA A 7 4.22 -14.91 -20.76
CA ALA A 7 3.24 -15.75 -20.06
C ALA A 7 2.56 -15.01 -18.90
N GLN A 8 3.30 -14.24 -18.11
CA GLN A 8 2.74 -13.39 -17.05
C GLN A 8 1.77 -12.35 -17.61
N ALA A 9 2.16 -11.65 -18.68
CA ALA A 9 1.30 -10.67 -19.34
C ALA A 9 0.01 -11.30 -19.89
N ALA A 10 0.11 -12.48 -20.50
CA ALA A 10 -1.04 -13.20 -21.06
C ALA A 10 -2.00 -13.66 -19.94
N ALA A 11 -1.48 -14.22 -18.85
CA ALA A 11 -2.29 -14.65 -17.71
C ALA A 11 -3.04 -13.46 -17.07
N LEU A 12 -2.36 -12.33 -16.86
CA LEU A 12 -3.00 -11.13 -16.33
C LEU A 12 -4.06 -10.54 -17.28
N ALA A 13 -3.80 -10.56 -18.60
CA ALA A 13 -4.76 -10.11 -19.61
C ALA A 13 -6.03 -10.99 -19.59
N GLU A 14 -5.88 -12.30 -19.45
CA GLU A 14 -6.99 -13.25 -19.33
C GLU A 14 -7.80 -13.01 -18.04
N GLU A 15 -7.13 -12.86 -16.89
CA GLU A 15 -7.74 -12.60 -15.59
C GLU A 15 -8.54 -11.29 -15.58
N THR A 16 -7.98 -10.23 -16.16
CA THR A 16 -8.55 -8.89 -16.10
C THR A 16 -9.44 -8.51 -17.27
N GLY A 17 -9.45 -9.31 -18.35
CA GLY A 17 -10.12 -8.97 -19.61
C GLY A 17 -9.46 -7.80 -20.37
N LEU A 18 -8.25 -7.38 -19.98
CA LEU A 18 -7.53 -6.32 -20.65
C LEU A 18 -6.90 -6.79 -21.96
N PRO A 19 -6.82 -5.91 -22.99
CA PRO A 19 -6.22 -6.29 -24.27
C PRO A 19 -4.71 -6.53 -24.12
N LEU A 20 -4.25 -7.69 -24.61
CA LEU A 20 -2.82 -8.00 -24.72
C LEU A 20 -2.27 -7.42 -26.03
N VAL A 21 -1.24 -6.59 -25.92
CA VAL A 21 -0.53 -6.02 -27.07
C VAL A 21 0.96 -6.35 -27.01
N VAL A 22 1.59 -6.50 -28.17
CA VAL A 22 3.00 -6.91 -28.25
C VAL A 22 3.97 -5.76 -28.01
N GLU A 23 3.54 -4.54 -28.34
CA GLU A 23 4.37 -3.34 -28.29
C GLU A 23 3.63 -2.19 -27.59
N ARG A 24 4.38 -1.16 -27.16
CA ARG A 24 3.78 0.06 -26.64
C ARG A 24 2.87 0.68 -27.70
N ASN A 25 1.66 1.02 -27.31
CA ASN A 25 0.64 1.53 -28.23
C ASN A 25 0.00 2.80 -27.66
N ALA A 26 0.25 3.93 -28.30
CA ALA A 26 -0.25 5.25 -27.92
C ALA A 26 -1.80 5.38 -27.93
N LYS A 27 -2.53 4.39 -28.46
CA LYS A 27 -3.99 4.34 -28.34
C LYS A 27 -4.48 4.12 -26.92
N PHE A 28 -3.64 3.52 -26.05
CA PHE A 28 -3.97 3.30 -24.65
C PHE A 28 -3.35 4.40 -23.80
N GLU A 29 -4.14 5.04 -22.96
CA GLU A 29 -3.64 6.06 -22.03
C GLU A 29 -2.68 5.44 -21.01
N LEU A 30 -3.06 4.31 -20.40
CA LEU A 30 -2.23 3.55 -19.47
C LEU A 30 -1.87 2.19 -20.07
N GLN A 31 -0.65 1.76 -19.86
CA GLN A 31 -0.16 0.47 -20.33
C GLN A 31 0.73 -0.19 -19.29
N LEU A 32 0.44 -1.45 -18.92
CA LEU A 32 1.34 -2.26 -18.10
C LEU A 32 2.33 -2.95 -19.02
N CYS A 33 3.61 -2.63 -18.86
CA CYS A 33 4.70 -3.12 -19.69
C CYS A 33 5.52 -4.16 -18.92
N PHE A 34 5.58 -5.38 -19.43
CA PHE A 34 6.42 -6.46 -18.92
C PHE A 34 7.77 -6.46 -19.63
N GLU A 35 8.72 -5.67 -19.10
CA GLU A 35 10.08 -5.60 -19.64
C GLU A 35 10.94 -6.75 -19.10
N TYR A 36 12.15 -6.91 -19.63
CA TYR A 36 13.03 -8.04 -19.25
C TYR A 36 13.35 -8.02 -17.75
N ASP A 37 13.67 -6.87 -17.22
CA ASP A 37 14.13 -6.64 -15.86
C ASP A 37 13.05 -6.20 -14.88
N SER A 38 11.96 -5.58 -15.36
CA SER A 38 10.94 -4.97 -14.52
C SER A 38 9.56 -4.97 -15.17
N VAL A 39 8.53 -4.80 -14.33
CA VAL A 39 7.17 -4.45 -14.76
C VAL A 39 6.93 -2.98 -14.43
N LYS A 40 6.41 -2.24 -15.42
CA LYS A 40 6.17 -0.80 -15.32
C LYS A 40 4.76 -0.44 -15.77
N LEU A 41 4.12 0.48 -15.08
CA LEU A 41 2.91 1.13 -15.55
C LEU A 41 3.28 2.45 -16.24
N VAL A 42 2.97 2.57 -17.50
CA VAL A 42 3.31 3.70 -18.36
C VAL A 42 2.08 4.52 -18.65
N ASP A 43 2.17 5.83 -18.44
CA ASP A 43 1.19 6.81 -18.92
C ASP A 43 1.70 7.38 -20.24
N ASN A 44 1.07 7.00 -21.34
CA ASN A 44 1.45 7.42 -22.68
C ASN A 44 1.10 8.89 -22.97
N VAL A 45 0.18 9.49 -22.20
CA VAL A 45 -0.20 10.90 -22.34
C VAL A 45 0.79 11.80 -21.59
N LEU A 46 1.13 11.43 -20.35
CA LEU A 46 2.08 12.20 -19.53
C LEU A 46 3.54 11.89 -19.86
N GLY A 47 3.81 10.84 -20.63
CA GLY A 47 5.16 10.39 -20.94
C GLY A 47 5.94 9.97 -19.70
N THR A 48 5.26 9.36 -18.71
CA THR A 48 5.83 8.98 -17.42
C THR A 48 5.56 7.52 -17.12
N GLU A 49 6.43 6.93 -16.30
CA GLU A 49 6.28 5.54 -15.88
C GLU A 49 6.48 5.41 -14.38
N ILE A 50 5.84 4.40 -13.78
CA ILE A 50 6.03 4.00 -12.40
C ILE A 50 6.34 2.51 -12.33
N HIS A 51 7.20 2.16 -11.41
CA HIS A 51 7.47 0.78 -10.97
C HIS A 51 7.72 0.78 -9.47
N VAL A 52 7.66 -0.39 -8.86
CA VAL A 52 7.99 -0.56 -7.44
C VAL A 52 9.46 -0.90 -7.33
N ASP A 53 10.20 -0.16 -6.50
CA ASP A 53 11.61 -0.41 -6.24
C ASP A 53 11.86 -0.32 -4.73
N PHE A 54 12.34 -1.43 -4.15
CA PHE A 54 12.69 -1.54 -2.73
C PHE A 54 14.19 -1.35 -2.46
N VAL A 55 15.00 -1.23 -3.51
CA VAL A 55 16.46 -1.19 -3.45
C VAL A 55 16.99 0.23 -3.61
N GLU A 56 16.41 0.99 -4.54
CA GLU A 56 16.89 2.31 -4.93
C GLU A 56 15.83 3.41 -4.72
N GLY A 57 16.24 4.65 -4.85
CA GLY A 57 15.36 5.81 -4.88
C GLY A 57 14.82 6.23 -3.51
N ALA A 58 13.59 6.76 -3.51
CA ALA A 58 13.00 7.40 -2.33
C ALA A 58 12.75 6.45 -1.15
N LEU A 59 12.52 5.16 -1.40
CA LEU A 59 12.30 4.15 -0.35
C LEU A 59 13.60 3.79 0.36
N ALA A 60 14.65 3.51 -0.37
CA ALA A 60 15.98 3.26 0.21
C ALA A 60 16.48 4.46 1.02
N HIS A 61 16.32 5.68 0.48
CA HIS A 61 16.64 6.90 1.20
C HIS A 61 15.80 7.06 2.48
N ARG A 62 14.49 6.77 2.44
CA ARG A 62 13.61 6.84 3.61
C ARG A 62 13.98 5.79 4.66
N GLN A 63 14.39 4.59 4.25
CA GLN A 63 14.86 3.54 5.15
C GLN A 63 16.13 4.01 5.87
N GLN A 64 17.09 4.55 5.15
CA GLN A 64 18.40 4.93 5.68
C GLN A 64 18.35 6.25 6.48
N PHE A 65 17.61 7.25 6.03
CA PHE A 65 17.62 8.62 6.57
C PHE A 65 16.27 9.09 7.14
N GLY A 66 15.22 8.29 7.08
CA GLY A 66 13.86 8.68 7.44
C GLY A 66 13.56 8.76 8.94
N GLY A 67 14.55 8.54 9.83
CA GLY A 67 14.37 8.67 11.28
C GLY A 67 13.93 7.38 12.00
N GLY A 68 13.95 6.23 11.34
CA GLY A 68 13.72 4.92 11.94
C GLY A 68 12.42 4.85 12.75
N ARG A 69 12.49 4.35 13.98
CA ARG A 69 11.34 4.24 14.91
C ARG A 69 10.76 5.59 15.34
N GLY A 70 11.47 6.71 15.13
CA GLY A 70 10.99 8.07 15.39
C GLY A 70 9.98 8.60 14.37
N GLN A 71 9.80 7.93 13.24
CA GLN A 71 8.85 8.34 12.20
C GLN A 71 7.40 8.36 12.74
N ALA A 72 6.60 9.29 12.22
CA ALA A 72 5.19 9.42 12.62
C ALA A 72 4.39 8.13 12.39
N ILE A 73 4.62 7.44 11.27
CA ILE A 73 3.99 6.15 10.97
C ILE A 73 4.35 5.07 12.01
N ALA A 74 5.61 4.97 12.42
CA ALA A 74 6.05 4.02 13.42
C ALA A 74 5.39 4.27 14.79
N LYS A 75 5.28 5.55 15.19
CA LYS A 75 4.55 5.94 16.41
C LYS A 75 3.07 5.62 16.31
N ALA A 76 2.45 5.88 15.15
CA ALA A 76 1.02 5.64 14.93
C ALA A 76 0.67 4.15 15.04
N VAL A 77 1.46 3.25 14.44
CA VAL A 77 1.25 1.80 14.58
C VAL A 77 1.61 1.28 15.98
N GLY A 78 2.16 2.12 16.85
CA GLY A 78 2.50 1.74 18.23
C GLY A 78 3.82 0.99 18.36
N LEU A 79 4.73 1.16 17.40
CA LEU A 79 6.07 0.59 17.46
C LEU A 79 6.86 1.22 18.61
N LYS A 80 7.21 0.42 19.60
CA LYS A 80 7.95 0.84 20.80
C LYS A 80 9.20 -0.03 21.00
N HIS A 81 10.09 0.38 21.89
CA HIS A 81 11.20 -0.47 22.31
C HIS A 81 10.64 -1.75 22.98
N GLY A 82 11.07 -2.91 22.50
CA GLY A 82 10.58 -4.21 23.00
C GLY A 82 9.21 -4.65 22.50
N HIS A 83 8.52 -3.85 21.66
CA HIS A 83 7.22 -4.24 21.07
C HIS A 83 7.18 -3.87 19.59
N THR A 84 6.97 -4.87 18.75
CA THR A 84 6.86 -4.73 17.29
C THR A 84 5.53 -5.36 16.86
N PRO A 85 4.53 -4.53 16.50
CA PRO A 85 3.19 -5.03 16.17
C PRO A 85 3.19 -5.74 14.81
N SER A 86 2.30 -6.71 14.66
CA SER A 86 1.86 -7.21 13.36
C SER A 86 0.93 -6.19 12.70
N VAL A 87 1.08 -6.00 11.39
CA VAL A 87 0.34 -4.97 10.64
C VAL A 87 -0.32 -5.59 9.40
N LEU A 88 -1.60 -5.32 9.20
CA LEU A 88 -2.29 -5.51 7.93
C LEU A 88 -2.38 -4.17 7.22
N ASP A 89 -1.71 -4.01 6.08
CA ASP A 89 -1.93 -2.88 5.18
C ASP A 89 -3.10 -3.21 4.24
N ALA A 90 -4.26 -2.62 4.53
CA ALA A 90 -5.50 -2.87 3.79
C ALA A 90 -5.61 -2.07 2.48
N THR A 91 -4.59 -1.28 2.15
CA THR A 91 -4.52 -0.38 0.98
C THR A 91 -3.12 -0.34 0.40
N ALA A 92 -2.55 -1.49 0.12
CA ALA A 92 -1.11 -1.65 -0.17
C ALA A 92 -0.54 -0.69 -1.23
N GLY A 93 -1.27 -0.45 -2.31
CA GLY A 93 -0.87 0.46 -3.39
C GLY A 93 0.51 0.09 -3.97
N LEU A 94 1.50 0.98 -3.82
CA LEU A 94 2.90 0.70 -4.20
C LEU A 94 3.76 0.17 -3.03
N ALA A 95 3.14 -0.28 -1.95
CA ALA A 95 3.77 -0.89 -0.77
C ALA A 95 4.82 -0.02 -0.06
N ARG A 96 4.80 1.31 -0.24
CA ARG A 96 5.84 2.22 0.28
C ARG A 96 5.86 2.30 1.80
N ASP A 97 4.70 2.43 2.42
CA ASP A 97 4.58 2.51 3.88
C ASP A 97 4.73 1.13 4.51
N ALA A 98 4.21 0.08 3.87
CA ALA A 98 4.39 -1.31 4.27
C ALA A 98 5.88 -1.70 4.33
N TYR A 99 6.67 -1.35 3.31
CA TYR A 99 8.12 -1.61 3.31
C TYR A 99 8.86 -0.87 4.43
N VAL A 100 8.47 0.37 4.72
CA VAL A 100 9.03 1.12 5.86
C VAL A 100 8.74 0.40 7.18
N LEU A 101 7.52 -0.06 7.40
CA LEU A 101 7.15 -0.80 8.60
C LEU A 101 7.88 -2.15 8.69
N ALA A 102 7.97 -2.88 7.59
CA ALA A 102 8.73 -4.12 7.50
C ALA A 102 10.22 -3.93 7.80
N SER A 103 10.84 -2.86 7.28
CA SER A 103 12.24 -2.51 7.58
C SER A 103 12.51 -2.13 9.04
N LEU A 104 11.45 -1.79 9.78
CA LEU A 104 11.51 -1.55 11.23
C LEU A 104 11.20 -2.81 12.05
N GLY A 105 10.98 -3.95 11.39
CA GLY A 105 10.77 -5.27 11.98
C GLY A 105 9.31 -5.66 12.18
N CYS A 106 8.33 -4.89 11.68
CA CYS A 106 6.93 -5.28 11.72
C CYS A 106 6.67 -6.42 10.72
N GLN A 107 5.90 -7.44 11.15
CA GLN A 107 5.30 -8.40 10.23
C GLN A 107 4.16 -7.70 9.50
N VAL A 108 4.27 -7.54 8.17
CA VAL A 108 3.30 -6.79 7.37
C VAL A 108 2.66 -7.69 6.34
N THR A 109 1.34 -7.88 6.45
CA THR A 109 0.52 -8.44 5.37
C THR A 109 -0.06 -7.30 4.56
N LEU A 110 0.17 -7.31 3.25
CA LEU A 110 -0.33 -6.32 2.30
C LEU A 110 -1.47 -6.91 1.51
N VAL A 111 -2.61 -6.24 1.48
CA VAL A 111 -3.74 -6.65 0.64
C VAL A 111 -3.94 -5.61 -0.45
N GLU A 112 -3.90 -6.04 -1.72
CA GLU A 112 -4.10 -5.18 -2.88
C GLU A 112 -5.16 -5.79 -3.81
N GLN A 113 -6.22 -5.03 -4.05
CA GLN A 113 -7.35 -5.48 -4.88
C GLN A 113 -7.14 -5.23 -6.37
N SER A 114 -6.28 -4.27 -6.74
CA SER A 114 -5.97 -3.99 -8.14
C SER A 114 -4.96 -5.01 -8.67
N PRO A 115 -5.32 -5.87 -9.64
CA PRO A 115 -4.36 -6.82 -10.22
C PRO A 115 -3.14 -6.14 -10.83
N ILE A 116 -3.31 -4.90 -11.32
CA ILE A 116 -2.22 -4.09 -11.89
C ILE A 116 -1.22 -3.68 -10.80
N LEU A 117 -1.72 -3.15 -9.67
CA LEU A 117 -0.84 -2.75 -8.56
C LEU A 117 -0.23 -3.96 -7.88
N PHE A 118 -1.00 -5.03 -7.69
CA PHE A 118 -0.49 -6.29 -7.18
C PHE A 118 0.70 -6.78 -8.02
N THR A 119 0.57 -6.80 -9.37
CA THR A 119 1.64 -7.21 -10.28
C THR A 119 2.88 -6.32 -10.17
N LEU A 120 2.70 -5.00 -10.02
CA LEU A 120 3.83 -4.09 -9.81
C LEU A 120 4.57 -4.36 -8.50
N VAL A 121 3.83 -4.59 -7.40
CA VAL A 121 4.42 -4.88 -6.08
C VAL A 121 5.09 -6.25 -6.08
N GLU A 122 4.45 -7.27 -6.65
CA GLU A 122 5.02 -8.62 -6.81
C GLU A 122 6.34 -8.59 -7.57
N ASP A 123 6.38 -7.84 -8.69
CA ASP A 123 7.61 -7.66 -9.46
C ASP A 123 8.71 -6.95 -8.65
N GLY A 124 8.34 -5.90 -7.89
CA GLY A 124 9.25 -5.20 -7.00
C GLY A 124 9.82 -6.13 -5.92
N ILE A 125 8.98 -6.93 -5.25
CA ILE A 125 9.39 -7.93 -4.27
C ILE A 125 10.35 -8.95 -4.91
N ARG A 126 9.99 -9.50 -6.07
CA ARG A 126 10.84 -10.45 -6.81
C ARG A 126 12.22 -9.89 -7.13
N ARG A 127 12.30 -8.62 -7.56
CA ARG A 127 13.58 -7.94 -7.84
C ARG A 127 14.35 -7.66 -6.55
N GLY A 128 13.66 -7.25 -5.51
CA GLY A 128 14.26 -6.97 -4.21
C GLY A 128 14.86 -8.20 -3.54
N PHE A 129 14.38 -9.42 -3.82
CA PHE A 129 15.01 -10.65 -3.35
C PHE A 129 16.41 -10.90 -3.94
N ALA A 130 16.73 -10.33 -5.08
CA ALA A 130 18.06 -10.42 -5.67
C ALA A 130 19.08 -9.45 -5.03
N ASN A 131 18.64 -8.53 -4.18
CA ASN A 131 19.49 -7.56 -3.52
C ASN A 131 19.64 -7.90 -2.03
N PRO A 132 20.90 -8.07 -1.52
CA PRO A 132 21.15 -8.44 -0.12
C PRO A 132 20.54 -7.47 0.90
N ASP A 133 20.45 -6.17 0.60
CA ASP A 133 19.98 -5.14 1.53
C ASP A 133 18.46 -5.20 1.74
N SER A 134 17.71 -5.68 0.77
CA SER A 134 16.24 -5.79 0.83
C SER A 134 15.72 -7.20 1.01
N ALA A 135 16.47 -8.22 0.58
CA ALA A 135 16.02 -9.62 0.57
C ALA A 135 15.53 -10.09 1.95
N GLY A 136 16.30 -9.81 3.00
CA GLY A 136 15.94 -10.20 4.36
C GLY A 136 14.64 -9.54 4.86
N THR A 137 14.46 -8.25 4.58
CA THR A 137 13.23 -7.53 4.93
C THR A 137 12.02 -8.09 4.19
N LEU A 138 12.15 -8.27 2.88
CA LEU A 138 11.06 -8.77 2.05
C LEU A 138 10.64 -10.20 2.43
N ALA A 139 11.62 -11.10 2.61
CA ALA A 139 11.36 -12.51 2.90
C ALA A 139 10.75 -12.73 4.30
N ASN A 140 11.24 -12.00 5.30
CA ASN A 140 10.87 -12.26 6.68
C ASN A 140 9.70 -11.41 7.19
N PHE A 141 9.42 -10.26 6.56
CA PHE A 141 8.50 -9.27 7.12
C PHE A 141 7.39 -8.82 6.18
N MET A 142 7.36 -9.27 4.92
CA MET A 142 6.31 -8.88 3.98
C MET A 142 5.61 -10.08 3.37
N ASN A 143 4.27 -10.07 3.43
CA ASN A 143 3.39 -11.05 2.79
C ASN A 143 2.38 -10.32 1.91
N LEU A 144 2.39 -10.54 0.59
CA LEU A 144 1.49 -9.88 -0.37
C LEU A 144 0.32 -10.80 -0.74
N VAL A 145 -0.89 -10.28 -0.64
CA VAL A 145 -2.15 -10.97 -0.93
C VAL A 145 -2.92 -10.20 -2.00
N ASN A 146 -3.34 -10.87 -3.07
CA ASN A 146 -4.26 -10.30 -4.07
C ASN A 146 -5.70 -10.47 -3.60
N GLY A 147 -6.46 -9.38 -3.47
CA GLY A 147 -7.86 -9.44 -3.11
C GLY A 147 -8.43 -8.18 -2.48
N ASP A 148 -9.72 -8.23 -2.16
CA ASP A 148 -10.43 -7.20 -1.42
C ASP A 148 -10.11 -7.31 0.08
N ALA A 149 -9.62 -6.22 0.67
CA ALA A 149 -9.20 -6.20 2.08
C ALA A 149 -10.38 -6.40 3.05
N ILE A 150 -11.60 -5.97 2.69
CA ILE A 150 -12.79 -6.19 3.51
C ILE A 150 -13.11 -7.68 3.56
N LEU A 151 -13.16 -8.32 2.39
CA LEU A 151 -13.42 -9.77 2.30
C LEU A 151 -12.30 -10.56 3.00
N PHE A 152 -11.05 -10.16 2.82
CA PHE A 152 -9.92 -10.79 3.50
C PHE A 152 -10.08 -10.74 5.04
N MET A 153 -10.45 -9.59 5.58
CA MET A 153 -10.67 -9.41 7.02
C MET A 153 -11.90 -10.15 7.54
N GLU A 154 -13.01 -10.17 6.78
CA GLU A 154 -14.26 -10.87 7.15
C GLU A 154 -14.07 -12.40 7.27
N HIS A 155 -13.10 -12.96 6.54
CA HIS A 155 -12.76 -14.40 6.59
C HIS A 155 -11.56 -14.74 7.48
N MET A 156 -11.04 -13.78 8.23
CA MET A 156 -9.86 -13.97 9.06
C MET A 156 -10.23 -14.62 10.41
N ASP A 157 -9.51 -15.68 10.76
CA ASP A 157 -9.64 -16.30 12.07
C ASP A 157 -9.17 -15.36 13.19
N ARG A 158 -9.82 -15.45 14.36
CA ARG A 158 -9.51 -14.57 15.50
C ARG A 158 -8.05 -14.65 15.95
N GLU A 159 -7.46 -15.82 15.87
CA GLU A 159 -6.08 -16.11 16.27
C GLU A 159 -5.04 -15.48 15.34
N THR A 160 -5.42 -15.19 14.09
CA THR A 160 -4.53 -14.62 13.07
C THR A 160 -4.73 -13.11 12.89
N ARG A 161 -5.59 -12.48 13.69
CA ARG A 161 -5.86 -11.04 13.59
C ARG A 161 -4.61 -10.23 13.88
N PRO A 162 -4.32 -9.22 13.02
CA PRO A 162 -3.17 -8.36 13.23
C PRO A 162 -3.39 -7.43 14.44
N ASP A 163 -2.30 -7.03 15.09
CA ASP A 163 -2.37 -5.98 16.12
C ASP A 163 -2.90 -4.67 15.56
N VAL A 164 -2.48 -4.33 14.34
CA VAL A 164 -2.77 -3.06 13.69
C VAL A 164 -3.30 -3.27 12.29
N ILE A 165 -4.37 -2.58 11.94
CA ILE A 165 -4.79 -2.42 10.53
C ILE A 165 -4.44 -1.00 10.09
N TYR A 166 -3.67 -0.90 9.01
CA TYR A 166 -3.24 0.34 8.39
C TYR A 166 -4.05 0.62 7.14
N ILE A 167 -4.53 1.86 6.99
CA ILE A 167 -5.33 2.31 5.85
C ILE A 167 -4.74 3.63 5.32
N ASP A 168 -4.39 3.68 4.05
CA ASP A 168 -4.00 4.91 3.31
C ASP A 168 -4.95 5.12 2.13
N PRO A 169 -6.16 5.60 2.34
CA PRO A 169 -7.12 5.80 1.26
C PRO A 169 -6.60 6.85 0.30
N MET A 170 -6.75 6.60 -1.01
CA MET A 170 -6.42 7.60 -2.01
C MET A 170 -7.42 8.76 -1.95
N TYR A 171 -6.96 9.89 -1.40
CA TYR A 171 -7.75 11.12 -1.39
C TYR A 171 -7.59 11.86 -2.72
N PRO A 172 -8.69 12.37 -3.30
CA PRO A 172 -8.60 13.32 -4.40
C PRO A 172 -7.89 14.59 -3.86
N GLU A 173 -6.72 14.89 -4.39
CA GLU A 173 -6.03 16.14 -4.03
C GLU A 173 -6.89 17.36 -4.44
N ARG A 174 -6.88 18.40 -3.59
CA ARG A 174 -7.52 19.68 -3.93
C ARG A 174 -6.85 20.25 -5.18
N LYS A 175 -7.65 20.67 -6.16
CA LYS A 175 -7.25 21.24 -7.48
C LYS A 175 -6.23 22.40 -7.45
N LYS A 176 -5.77 22.84 -6.28
CA LYS A 176 -4.89 24.02 -6.07
C LYS A 176 -3.50 23.69 -5.53
N SER A 177 -3.10 22.43 -5.33
CA SER A 177 -1.72 22.16 -4.93
C SER A 177 -0.84 22.02 -6.18
N ALA A 178 0.18 22.86 -6.26
CA ALA A 178 1.18 22.81 -7.31
C ALA A 178 1.78 21.40 -7.39
N LEU A 179 1.75 20.82 -8.61
CA LEU A 179 2.45 19.60 -9.01
C LEU A 179 2.15 18.38 -8.11
N VAL A 180 0.97 17.78 -8.31
CA VAL A 180 0.74 16.38 -7.93
C VAL A 180 1.89 15.55 -8.51
N LYS A 181 2.57 14.79 -7.67
CA LYS A 181 3.65 13.90 -8.16
C LYS A 181 3.10 13.02 -9.27
N LYS A 182 3.86 12.86 -10.34
CA LYS A 182 3.46 12.10 -11.53
C LYS A 182 2.95 10.70 -11.18
N ASP A 183 3.59 10.02 -10.21
CA ASP A 183 3.15 8.73 -9.69
C ASP A 183 1.70 8.75 -9.17
N MET A 184 1.34 9.80 -8.40
CA MET A 184 -0.01 9.94 -7.84
C MET A 184 -1.05 10.19 -8.93
N GLN A 185 -0.70 10.91 -10.00
CA GLN A 185 -1.60 11.12 -11.15
C GLN A 185 -1.91 9.80 -11.86
N ILE A 186 -0.89 8.97 -12.09
CA ILE A 186 -1.06 7.64 -12.69
C ILE A 186 -1.93 6.76 -11.79
N LEU A 187 -1.66 6.73 -10.47
CA LEU A 187 -2.45 5.95 -9.53
C LEU A 187 -3.91 6.41 -9.46
N GLN A 188 -4.17 7.71 -9.48
CA GLN A 188 -5.53 8.26 -9.49
C GLN A 188 -6.29 7.88 -10.76
N LYS A 189 -5.62 7.86 -11.93
CA LYS A 189 -6.21 7.39 -13.19
C LYS A 189 -6.55 5.89 -13.13
N LEU A 190 -5.65 5.09 -12.56
CA LEU A 190 -5.81 3.64 -12.49
C LEU A 190 -6.93 3.22 -11.53
N ILE A 191 -6.95 3.78 -10.32
CA ILE A 191 -7.83 3.34 -9.23
C ILE A 191 -9.16 4.08 -9.24
N GLY A 192 -9.18 5.31 -9.79
CA GLY A 192 -10.35 6.18 -9.73
C GLY A 192 -10.67 6.62 -8.29
N LYS A 193 -11.96 6.84 -8.01
CA LYS A 193 -12.43 7.14 -6.65
C LYS A 193 -12.54 5.83 -5.87
N GLN A 194 -11.81 5.72 -4.79
CA GLN A 194 -11.94 4.60 -3.87
C GLN A 194 -13.33 4.61 -3.24
N GLN A 195 -14.11 3.58 -3.51
CA GLN A 195 -15.43 3.37 -2.92
C GLN A 195 -15.29 2.57 -1.63
N ASN A 196 -16.25 2.76 -0.69
CA ASN A 196 -16.32 1.97 0.55
C ASN A 196 -15.26 2.22 1.63
N THR A 197 -14.60 3.38 1.66
CA THR A 197 -13.63 3.70 2.73
C THR A 197 -14.26 3.65 4.13
N GLU A 198 -15.53 4.01 4.26
CA GLU A 198 -16.28 3.90 5.51
C GLU A 198 -16.46 2.45 5.96
N ARG A 199 -16.89 1.56 5.05
CA ARG A 199 -17.00 0.13 5.35
C ARG A 199 -15.64 -0.47 5.68
N LEU A 200 -14.59 -0.10 4.95
CA LEU A 200 -13.23 -0.55 5.22
C LEU A 200 -12.81 -0.17 6.65
N LEU A 201 -13.00 1.10 7.06
CA LEU A 201 -12.68 1.54 8.41
C LEU A 201 -13.48 0.76 9.47
N LYS A 202 -14.79 0.59 9.27
CA LYS A 202 -15.65 -0.14 10.21
C LYS A 202 -15.19 -1.59 10.37
N THR A 203 -15.04 -2.34 9.26
CA THR A 203 -14.53 -3.72 9.29
C THR A 203 -13.16 -3.79 9.96
N SER A 204 -12.28 -2.82 9.69
CA SER A 204 -10.95 -2.77 10.31
C SER A 204 -11.02 -2.60 11.83
N VAL A 205 -11.93 -1.76 12.34
CA VAL A 205 -12.13 -1.57 13.79
C VAL A 205 -12.66 -2.85 14.46
N ASP A 206 -13.50 -3.62 13.76
CA ASP A 206 -14.06 -4.88 14.27
C ASP A 206 -13.01 -6.02 14.29
N VAL A 207 -11.98 -5.93 13.46
CA VAL A 207 -10.98 -7.00 13.27
C VAL A 207 -9.65 -6.72 13.96
N ALA A 208 -9.17 -5.48 13.97
CA ALA A 208 -7.87 -5.16 14.54
C ALA A 208 -7.75 -5.55 16.01
N GLY A 209 -6.64 -6.18 16.38
CA GLY A 209 -6.36 -6.58 17.77
C GLY A 209 -6.21 -5.41 18.73
N ASN A 210 -5.53 -4.34 18.30
CA ASN A 210 -5.23 -3.20 19.17
C ASN A 210 -5.72 -1.87 18.62
N ARG A 211 -5.52 -1.60 17.31
CA ARG A 211 -5.87 -0.31 16.71
C ARG A 211 -6.01 -0.35 15.20
N VAL A 212 -6.73 0.63 14.68
CA VAL A 212 -6.69 1.00 13.26
C VAL A 212 -5.95 2.33 13.11
N VAL A 213 -5.10 2.44 12.10
CA VAL A 213 -4.36 3.66 11.76
C VAL A 213 -4.75 4.11 10.37
N VAL A 214 -5.32 5.30 10.26
CA VAL A 214 -5.73 5.89 8.99
C VAL A 214 -4.84 7.06 8.64
N LYS A 215 -4.11 6.96 7.53
CA LYS A 215 -3.28 8.06 7.03
C LYS A 215 -4.12 9.11 6.32
N ARG A 216 -3.89 10.37 6.63
CA ARG A 216 -4.63 11.52 6.10
C ARG A 216 -3.72 12.67 5.73
N PRO A 217 -4.09 13.51 4.76
CA PRO A 217 -3.57 14.88 4.69
C PRO A 217 -3.87 15.62 6.01
N ILE A 218 -2.95 16.47 6.46
CA ILE A 218 -3.05 17.09 7.81
C ILE A 218 -4.36 17.87 8.06
N HIS A 219 -4.96 18.41 7.00
CA HIS A 219 -6.20 19.21 7.08
C HIS A 219 -7.41 18.48 6.47
N ALA A 220 -7.34 17.18 6.26
CA ALA A 220 -8.49 16.42 5.75
C ALA A 220 -9.50 16.17 6.87
N ASP A 221 -10.80 16.20 6.52
CA ASP A 221 -11.88 15.84 7.42
C ASP A 221 -11.81 14.34 7.80
N THR A 222 -12.46 13.90 8.86
CA THR A 222 -12.60 12.49 9.22
C THR A 222 -13.30 11.70 8.10
N ILE A 223 -13.05 10.38 8.01
CA ILE A 223 -13.65 9.55 6.95
C ILE A 223 -15.15 9.38 7.17
N THR A 224 -15.55 9.32 8.43
CA THR A 224 -16.91 9.02 8.88
C THR A 224 -17.23 9.89 10.09
N ASN A 225 -18.42 9.72 10.66
CA ASN A 225 -18.77 10.28 11.96
C ASN A 225 -18.05 9.58 13.15
N LEU A 226 -17.19 8.60 12.87
CA LEU A 226 -16.39 7.93 13.88
C LEU A 226 -15.14 8.77 14.15
N GLU A 227 -15.10 9.43 15.31
CA GLU A 227 -13.93 10.22 15.71
C GLU A 227 -12.76 9.33 16.12
N PRO A 228 -11.52 9.67 15.74
CA PRO A 228 -10.34 8.98 16.22
C PRO A 228 -10.10 9.22 17.71
N ASP A 229 -9.61 8.22 18.42
CA ASP A 229 -9.25 8.35 19.85
C ASP A 229 -8.04 9.26 20.04
N THR A 230 -7.11 9.28 19.09
CA THR A 230 -5.92 10.16 19.09
C THR A 230 -5.35 10.28 17.68
N SER A 231 -4.35 11.11 17.49
CA SER A 231 -3.63 11.23 16.23
C SER A 231 -2.15 11.52 16.42
N VAL A 232 -1.36 11.14 15.40
CA VAL A 232 0.06 11.47 15.27
C VAL A 232 0.26 12.27 14.00
N SER A 233 0.80 13.48 14.11
CA SER A 233 0.99 14.34 12.95
C SER A 233 2.46 14.48 12.55
N SER A 234 2.69 14.67 11.26
CA SER A 234 3.93 15.14 10.66
C SER A 234 3.68 16.44 9.89
N LYS A 235 4.68 16.96 9.18
CA LYS A 235 4.57 18.25 8.47
C LYS A 235 3.38 18.33 7.49
N LYS A 236 3.03 17.23 6.82
CA LYS A 236 2.00 17.20 5.76
C LYS A 236 0.96 16.10 5.95
N THR A 237 1.17 15.20 6.90
CA THR A 237 0.39 13.98 7.09
C THR A 237 -0.03 13.85 8.54
N ARG A 238 -1.26 13.42 8.76
CA ARG A 238 -1.83 13.01 10.04
C ARG A 238 -2.16 11.53 9.95
N TYR A 239 -1.96 10.80 11.05
CA TYR A 239 -2.37 9.43 11.25
C TYR A 239 -3.44 9.42 12.34
N ASP A 240 -4.69 9.22 11.96
CA ASP A 240 -5.81 9.06 12.87
C ASP A 240 -5.80 7.65 13.44
N ILE A 241 -5.92 7.52 14.75
CA ILE A 241 -5.77 6.26 15.47
C ILE A 241 -7.09 5.94 16.18
N TYR A 242 -7.62 4.75 15.91
CA TYR A 242 -8.83 4.21 16.50
C TYR A 242 -8.46 2.99 17.36
N LEU A 243 -8.65 3.08 18.68
CA LEU A 243 -8.31 2.02 19.63
C LEU A 243 -9.46 1.03 19.77
N THR A 244 -9.21 -0.26 19.52
CA THR A 244 -10.28 -1.28 19.48
C THR A 244 -10.80 -1.61 20.88
N HIS A 245 -9.95 -1.62 21.93
CA HIS A 245 -10.37 -1.93 23.30
C HIS A 245 -11.31 -0.89 23.90
N ASN A 246 -11.25 0.38 23.48
CA ASN A 246 -12.17 1.42 23.94
C ASN A 246 -13.58 1.23 23.35
N ARG A 247 -13.72 0.45 22.29
CA ARG A 247 -14.95 0.31 21.50
C ARG A 247 -15.69 -1.00 21.80
N ALA A 248 -14.97 -2.04 22.25
CA ALA A 248 -15.56 -3.30 22.69
C ALA A 248 -16.46 -3.14 23.95
N ASN A 249 -16.26 -2.05 24.72
CA ASN A 249 -17.05 -1.77 25.93
C ASN A 249 -18.21 -0.78 25.67
N ALA A 250 -18.40 -0.33 24.41
CA ALA A 250 -19.42 0.65 24.04
C ALA A 250 -20.59 0.05 23.21
N ALA A 251 -20.56 -1.24 22.91
CA ALA A 251 -21.57 -2.03 22.24
C ALA A 251 -22.26 -2.99 23.23
#